data_d6f4a683307e8b2d4e45a63a951b2c58
#
_entry.id   d6f4a683307e8b2d4e45a63a951b2c58
#
_cell.length_a   1.000
_cell.length_b   1.000
_cell.length_c   1.000
_cell.angle_alpha   90.00
_cell.angle_beta   90.00
_cell.angle_gamma   90.00
#
_symmetry.space_group_name_H-M   'P 1'
#
loop_
_entity.id
_entity.type
_entity.pdbx_description
1 polymer ?
#
loop_
_entity_poly.entity_id
_entity_poly.type
_entity_poly.pdbx_seq_one_letter_code
_entity_poly.pdbx_strand_id
1 'polypeptide(L)'
;MRGKPLLSVFFTVFLDLLGFGILIPVFPLLISPGSPFRVTPESWSFTEGLIMLGWLQAAYPLASFLAAPILGQLSDRYGRRPILALSIFGTAIGYMLFAIGISTANIPLLFAARALDGFTGGNIAVAQAAIGDISDDSN
;
A
#
# COMPACT_ATOMS: atom_id res chain seq x y z
N MET A 1 -16.80 -25.66 7.73
CA MET A 1 -16.81 -24.18 7.68
C MET A 1 -15.41 -23.53 7.75
N ARG A 2 -14.33 -24.30 7.51
CA ARG A 2 -12.91 -23.88 7.64
C ARG A 2 -12.36 -23.04 6.48
N GLY A 3 -13.02 -22.95 5.34
CA GLY A 3 -12.53 -22.19 4.16
C GLY A 3 -12.71 -20.69 4.17
N LYS A 4 -13.58 -20.13 5.03
CA LYS A 4 -13.90 -18.69 5.03
C LYS A 4 -12.75 -17.78 5.49
N PRO A 5 -11.97 -18.11 6.55
CA PRO A 5 -10.86 -17.26 6.96
C PRO A 5 -9.71 -17.26 5.96
N LEU A 6 -9.39 -18.41 5.37
CA LEU A 6 -8.34 -18.53 4.36
C LEU A 6 -8.66 -17.71 3.10
N LEU A 7 -9.93 -17.74 2.66
CA LEU A 7 -10.39 -16.97 1.51
C LEU A 7 -10.27 -15.45 1.78
N SER A 8 -10.60 -14.99 2.98
CA SER A 8 -10.46 -13.58 3.35
C SER A 8 -9.02 -13.11 3.34
N VAL A 9 -8.10 -13.93 3.87
CA VAL A 9 -6.65 -13.64 3.85
C VAL A 9 -6.13 -13.62 2.42
N PHE A 10 -6.54 -14.59 1.59
CA PHE A 10 -6.18 -14.64 0.18
C PHE A 10 -6.62 -13.37 -0.56
N PHE A 11 -7.88 -12.95 -0.40
CA PHE A 11 -8.39 -11.73 -1.04
C PHE A 11 -7.66 -10.47 -0.56
N THR A 12 -7.31 -10.39 0.72
CA THR A 12 -6.55 -9.24 1.25
C THR A 12 -5.19 -9.13 0.56
N VAL A 13 -4.42 -10.21 0.55
CA VAL A 13 -3.09 -10.24 -0.10
C VAL A 13 -3.21 -10.02 -1.61
N PHE A 14 -4.23 -10.61 -2.25
CA PHE A 14 -4.48 -10.41 -3.67
C PHE A 14 -4.77 -8.94 -4.01
N LEU A 15 -5.62 -8.26 -3.22
CA LEU A 15 -5.94 -6.85 -3.42
C LEU A 15 -4.71 -5.95 -3.21
N ASP A 16 -3.86 -6.25 -2.22
CA ASP A 16 -2.62 -5.51 -2.00
C ASP A 16 -1.65 -5.66 -3.18
N LEU A 17 -1.45 -6.89 -3.66
CA LEU A 17 -0.59 -7.16 -4.82
C LEU A 17 -1.15 -6.53 -6.11
N LEU A 18 -2.45 -6.58 -6.30
CA LEU A 18 -3.13 -5.98 -7.45
C LEU A 18 -2.97 -4.46 -7.40
N GLY A 19 -3.17 -3.85 -6.24
CA GLY A 19 -2.96 -2.42 -6.04
C GLY A 19 -1.53 -1.99 -6.35
N PHE A 20 -0.53 -2.74 -5.86
CA PHE A 20 0.87 -2.49 -6.19
C PHE A 20 1.14 -2.63 -7.71
N GLY A 21 0.55 -3.66 -8.33
CA GLY A 21 0.70 -3.92 -9.77
C GLY A 21 0.15 -2.81 -10.66
N ILE A 22 -0.98 -2.20 -10.27
CA ILE A 22 -1.60 -1.07 -11.00
C ILE A 22 -0.70 0.16 -11.03
N LEU A 23 0.09 0.38 -9.97
CA LEU A 23 0.95 1.55 -9.87
C LEU A 23 2.17 1.49 -10.79
N ILE A 24 2.66 0.30 -11.13
CA ILE A 24 3.84 0.13 -11.98
C ILE A 24 3.71 0.90 -13.31
N PRO A 25 2.63 0.72 -14.10
CA PRO A 25 2.48 1.48 -15.34
C PRO A 25 2.12 2.96 -15.13
N VAL A 26 1.59 3.33 -13.97
CA VAL A 26 1.23 4.73 -13.67
C VAL A 26 2.46 5.58 -13.38
N PHE A 27 3.47 5.05 -12.72
CA PHE A 27 4.65 5.82 -12.30
C PHE A 27 5.37 6.53 -13.46
N PRO A 28 5.68 5.89 -14.59
CA PRO A 28 6.30 6.59 -15.72
C PRO A 28 5.46 7.76 -16.24
N LEU A 29 4.13 7.65 -16.20
CA LEU A 29 3.23 8.70 -16.67
C LEU A 29 3.30 9.97 -15.80
N LEU A 30 3.69 9.85 -14.53
CA LEU A 30 3.80 10.98 -13.61
C LEU A 30 4.96 11.92 -13.94
N ILE A 31 5.96 11.46 -14.71
CA ILE A 31 7.14 12.24 -15.07
C ILE A 31 7.29 12.44 -16.59
N SER A 32 6.52 11.70 -17.40
CA SER A 32 6.65 11.75 -18.87
C SER A 32 6.28 13.12 -19.43
N PRO A 33 7.13 13.73 -20.28
CA PRO A 33 6.76 14.95 -20.98
C PRO A 33 5.51 14.73 -21.84
N GLY A 34 4.57 15.68 -21.76
CA GLY A 34 3.31 15.60 -22.51
C GLY A 34 2.24 14.66 -21.94
N SER A 35 2.52 13.98 -20.83
CA SER A 35 1.50 13.20 -20.12
C SER A 35 0.47 14.11 -19.45
N PRO A 36 -0.85 13.85 -19.60
CA PRO A 36 -1.88 14.59 -18.87
C PRO A 36 -1.85 14.33 -17.35
N PHE A 37 -1.11 13.30 -16.92
CA PHE A 37 -0.95 12.91 -15.52
C PHE A 37 0.40 13.35 -14.93
N ARG A 38 1.16 14.16 -15.65
CA ARG A 38 2.45 14.65 -15.18
C ARG A 38 2.29 15.50 -13.92
N VAL A 39 2.99 15.12 -12.85
CA VAL A 39 2.98 15.83 -11.56
C VAL A 39 4.25 16.64 -11.32
N THR A 40 5.33 16.35 -12.06
CA THR A 40 6.60 17.07 -11.94
C THR A 40 6.53 18.42 -12.65
N PRO A 41 7.12 19.50 -12.07
CA PRO A 41 7.24 20.78 -12.74
C PRO A 41 7.98 20.66 -14.07
N GLU A 42 7.65 21.53 -15.04
CA GLU A 42 8.34 21.54 -16.36
C GLU A 42 9.83 21.87 -16.25
N SER A 43 10.22 22.60 -15.18
CA SER A 43 11.61 22.95 -14.91
C SER A 43 12.47 21.76 -14.46
N TRP A 44 11.85 20.67 -14.06
CA TRP A 44 12.58 19.48 -13.60
C TRP A 44 13.10 18.68 -14.80
N SER A 45 14.37 18.25 -14.67
CA SER A 45 14.94 17.27 -15.58
C SER A 45 14.30 15.89 -15.39
N PHE A 46 14.42 15.05 -16.39
CA PHE A 46 13.95 13.66 -16.31
C PHE A 46 14.59 12.91 -15.14
N THR A 47 15.86 13.18 -14.85
CA THR A 47 16.60 12.56 -13.73
C THR A 47 16.02 12.96 -12.38
N GLU A 48 15.66 14.23 -12.18
CA GLU A 48 15.00 14.68 -10.95
C GLU A 48 13.63 14.01 -10.76
N GLY A 49 12.90 13.85 -11.85
CA GLY A 49 11.66 13.07 -11.85
C GLY A 49 11.86 11.61 -11.43
N LEU A 50 12.89 10.94 -11.94
CA LEU A 50 13.23 9.56 -11.56
C LEU A 50 13.62 9.44 -10.09
N ILE A 51 14.38 10.39 -9.56
CA ILE A 51 14.75 10.42 -8.14
C ILE A 51 13.49 10.57 -7.26
N MET A 52 12.59 11.47 -7.64
CA MET A 52 11.31 11.65 -6.95
C MET A 52 10.48 10.38 -6.96
N LEU A 53 10.37 9.70 -8.12
CA LEU A 53 9.67 8.42 -8.22
C LEU A 53 10.31 7.33 -7.36
N GLY A 54 11.63 7.26 -7.30
CA GLY A 54 12.36 6.33 -6.44
C GLY A 54 11.99 6.51 -4.96
N TRP A 55 11.98 7.76 -4.48
CA TRP A 55 11.55 8.08 -3.12
C TRP A 55 10.06 7.80 -2.88
N LEU A 56 9.22 8.13 -3.84
CA LEU A 56 7.79 7.85 -3.78
C LEU A 56 7.53 6.34 -3.70
N GLN A 57 8.29 5.54 -4.45
CA GLN A 57 8.23 4.09 -4.38
C GLN A 57 8.71 3.55 -3.03
N ALA A 58 9.77 4.13 -2.47
CA ALA A 58 10.34 3.74 -1.19
C ALA A 58 9.44 4.12 0.01
N ALA A 59 8.57 5.11 -0.12
CA ALA A 59 7.70 5.58 0.95
C ALA A 59 6.77 4.46 1.47
N TYR A 60 6.23 3.63 0.58
CA TYR A 60 5.38 2.48 0.96
C TYR A 60 6.11 1.45 1.81
N PRO A 61 7.21 0.81 1.37
CA PRO A 61 7.89 -0.21 2.15
C PRO A 61 8.51 0.34 3.44
N LEU A 62 8.96 1.60 3.46
CA LEU A 62 9.45 2.23 4.69
C LEU A 62 8.33 2.40 5.72
N ALA A 63 7.18 2.91 5.32
CA ALA A 63 6.02 3.04 6.20
C ALA A 63 5.52 1.66 6.68
N SER A 64 5.48 0.68 5.78
CA SER A 64 5.08 -0.70 6.08
C SER A 64 6.03 -1.38 7.08
N PHE A 65 7.34 -1.17 6.92
CA PHE A 65 8.35 -1.68 7.86
C PHE A 65 8.14 -1.14 9.28
N LEU A 66 7.85 0.16 9.41
CA LEU A 66 7.59 0.79 10.70
C LEU A 66 6.24 0.36 11.30
N ALA A 67 5.24 0.15 10.45
CA ALA A 67 3.90 -0.22 10.88
C ALA A 67 3.76 -1.71 11.24
N ALA A 68 4.52 -2.60 10.61
CA ALA A 68 4.40 -4.05 10.78
C ALA A 68 4.44 -4.52 12.25
N PRO A 69 5.39 -4.10 13.10
CA PRO A 69 5.40 -4.51 14.49
C PRO A 69 4.22 -3.95 15.29
N ILE A 70 3.72 -2.76 14.93
CA ILE A 70 2.57 -2.13 15.58
C ILE A 70 1.29 -2.88 15.21
N LEU A 71 1.08 -3.14 13.93
CA LEU A 71 -0.07 -3.89 13.43
C LEU A 71 -0.06 -5.34 13.93
N GLY A 72 1.12 -5.97 14.03
CA GLY A 72 1.29 -7.28 14.63
C GLY A 72 0.76 -7.33 16.06
N GLN A 73 1.28 -6.48 16.93
CA GLN A 73 0.85 -6.39 18.34
C GLN A 73 -0.65 -6.06 18.47
N LEU A 74 -1.15 -5.16 17.60
CA LEU A 74 -2.54 -4.78 17.60
C LEU A 74 -3.45 -5.96 17.20
N SER A 75 -3.01 -6.75 16.22
CA SER A 75 -3.73 -7.93 15.75
C SER A 75 -3.77 -9.05 16.80
N ASP A 76 -2.71 -9.19 17.60
CA ASP A 76 -2.67 -10.15 18.69
C ASP A 76 -3.61 -9.74 19.85
N ARG A 77 -3.76 -8.43 20.08
CA ARG A 77 -4.61 -7.89 21.16
C ARG A 77 -6.09 -7.81 20.79
N TYR A 78 -6.42 -7.37 19.58
CA TYR A 78 -7.79 -7.10 19.14
C TYR A 78 -8.33 -8.14 18.15
N GLY A 79 -7.50 -9.09 17.76
CA GLY A 79 -7.83 -10.12 16.77
C GLY A 79 -7.45 -9.74 15.34
N ARG A 80 -7.25 -10.75 14.50
CA ARG A 80 -6.76 -10.60 13.12
C ARG A 80 -7.76 -9.87 12.21
N ARG A 81 -9.05 -10.20 12.32
CA ARG A 81 -10.09 -9.71 11.41
C ARG A 81 -10.29 -8.19 11.43
N PRO A 82 -10.43 -7.51 12.59
CA PRO A 82 -10.62 -6.06 12.59
C PRO A 82 -9.38 -5.32 12.08
N ILE A 83 -8.18 -5.84 12.33
CA ILE A 83 -6.95 -5.22 11.84
C ILE A 83 -6.83 -5.36 10.33
N LEU A 84 -7.15 -6.53 9.76
CA LEU A 84 -7.20 -6.71 8.30
C LEU A 84 -8.25 -5.80 7.64
N ALA A 85 -9.42 -5.66 8.23
CA ALA A 85 -10.46 -4.76 7.73
C ALA A 85 -10.01 -3.29 7.77
N LEU A 86 -9.36 -2.86 8.86
CA LEU A 86 -8.78 -1.53 9.00
C LEU A 86 -7.70 -1.27 7.95
N SER A 87 -6.86 -2.26 7.69
CA SER A 87 -5.81 -2.20 6.66
C SER A 87 -6.40 -1.99 5.26
N ILE A 88 -7.37 -2.79 4.86
CA ILE A 88 -8.03 -2.66 3.55
C ILE A 88 -8.69 -1.28 3.40
N PHE A 89 -9.36 -0.80 4.46
CA PHE A 89 -9.98 0.52 4.44
C PHE A 89 -8.94 1.64 4.32
N GLY A 90 -7.83 1.53 5.04
CA GLY A 90 -6.72 2.47 4.96
C GLY A 90 -6.07 2.48 3.58
N THR A 91 -5.85 1.31 2.98
CA THR A 91 -5.37 1.18 1.60
C THR A 91 -6.33 1.86 0.61
N ALA A 92 -7.64 1.65 0.74
CA ALA A 92 -8.63 2.30 -0.12
C ALA A 92 -8.55 3.84 -0.03
N ILE A 93 -8.42 4.40 1.18
CA ILE A 93 -8.21 5.83 1.39
C ILE A 93 -6.87 6.28 0.77
N GLY A 94 -5.80 5.51 0.95
CA GLY A 94 -4.50 5.78 0.35
C GLY A 94 -4.58 5.92 -1.17
N TYR A 95 -5.26 5.00 -1.86
CA TYR A 95 -5.47 5.09 -3.31
C TYR A 95 -6.33 6.28 -3.72
N MET A 96 -7.37 6.62 -2.96
CA MET A 96 -8.16 7.83 -3.23
C MET A 96 -7.32 9.10 -3.11
N LEU A 97 -6.51 9.22 -2.06
CA LEU A 97 -5.61 10.36 -1.87
C LEU A 97 -4.54 10.41 -2.97
N PHE A 98 -4.04 9.25 -3.40
CA PHE A 98 -3.08 9.16 -4.49
C PHE A 98 -3.68 9.66 -5.81
N ALA A 99 -4.91 9.26 -6.12
CA ALA A 99 -5.63 9.75 -7.31
C ALA A 99 -5.87 11.26 -7.26
N ILE A 100 -6.24 11.81 -6.09
CA ILE A 100 -6.37 13.25 -5.88
C ILE A 100 -4.99 13.94 -6.06
N GLY A 101 -3.93 13.36 -5.52
CA GLY A 101 -2.56 13.86 -5.66
C GLY A 101 -2.12 13.97 -7.12
N ILE A 102 -2.48 12.97 -7.96
CA ILE A 102 -2.23 13.02 -9.40
C ILE A 102 -3.05 14.14 -10.05
N SER A 103 -4.35 14.19 -9.81
CA SER A 103 -5.25 15.16 -10.46
C SER A 103 -4.95 16.61 -10.10
N THR A 104 -4.37 16.84 -8.92
CA THR A 104 -3.97 18.18 -8.44
C THR A 104 -2.49 18.47 -8.61
N ALA A 105 -1.72 17.54 -9.21
CA ALA A 105 -0.26 17.60 -9.33
C ALA A 105 0.44 17.93 -8.01
N ASN A 106 -0.05 17.34 -6.91
CA ASN A 106 0.41 17.61 -5.55
C ASN A 106 1.37 16.51 -5.08
N ILE A 107 2.67 16.72 -5.24
CA ILE A 107 3.72 15.77 -4.85
C ILE A 107 3.66 15.42 -3.35
N PRO A 108 3.58 16.37 -2.40
CA PRO A 108 3.44 16.05 -0.98
C PRO A 108 2.26 15.13 -0.67
N LEU A 109 1.12 15.32 -1.35
CA LEU A 109 -0.05 14.48 -1.17
C LEU A 109 0.19 13.04 -1.69
N LEU A 110 0.95 12.88 -2.77
CA LEU A 110 1.36 11.56 -3.27
C LEU A 110 2.20 10.80 -2.24
N PHE A 111 3.16 11.48 -1.61
CA PHE A 111 3.98 10.90 -0.55
C PHE A 111 3.15 10.53 0.68
N ALA A 112 2.25 11.42 1.12
CA ALA A 112 1.34 11.14 2.23
C ALA A 112 0.43 9.94 1.95
N ALA A 113 -0.11 9.85 0.74
CA ALA A 113 -0.94 8.74 0.29
C ALA A 113 -0.17 7.40 0.30
N ARG A 114 1.08 7.40 -0.20
CA ARG A 114 1.94 6.22 -0.19
C ARG A 114 2.38 5.81 1.23
N ALA A 115 2.66 6.78 2.09
CA ALA A 115 2.98 6.51 3.50
C ALA A 115 1.77 5.92 4.24
N LEU A 116 0.57 6.46 4.02
CA LEU A 116 -0.67 5.94 4.60
C LEU A 116 -0.95 4.51 4.10
N ASP A 117 -0.86 4.28 2.80
CA ASP A 117 -1.04 2.96 2.18
C ASP A 117 -0.01 1.95 2.73
N GLY A 118 1.26 2.35 2.84
CA GLY A 118 2.31 1.51 3.44
C GLY A 118 2.06 1.24 4.92
N PHE A 119 1.61 2.24 5.69
CA PHE A 119 1.33 2.07 7.11
C PHE A 119 0.15 1.11 7.35
N THR A 120 -0.88 1.16 6.52
CA THR A 120 -2.01 0.25 6.59
C THR A 120 -1.74 -1.08 5.87
N GLY A 121 -0.89 -1.08 4.83
CA GLY A 121 -0.48 -2.26 4.06
C GLY A 121 0.53 -3.19 4.77
N GLY A 122 1.01 -2.85 5.98
CA GLY A 122 1.81 -3.73 6.83
C GLY A 122 1.08 -5.00 7.31
N ASN A 123 -0.10 -5.27 6.76
CA ASN A 123 -0.98 -6.40 7.03
C ASN A 123 -0.45 -7.75 6.50
N ILE A 124 0.54 -7.76 5.60
CA ILE A 124 1.12 -9.01 5.07
C ILE A 124 1.66 -9.86 6.22
N ALA A 125 2.32 -9.25 7.21
CA ALA A 125 2.78 -9.96 8.40
C ALA A 125 1.61 -10.53 9.21
N VAL A 126 0.51 -9.77 9.36
CA VAL A 126 -0.72 -10.21 10.03
C VAL A 126 -1.39 -11.33 9.26
N ALA A 127 -1.42 -11.23 7.93
CA ALA A 127 -1.97 -12.26 7.04
C ALA A 127 -1.18 -13.56 7.10
N GLN A 128 0.15 -13.49 7.10
CA GLN A 128 1.03 -14.65 7.23
C GLN A 128 0.87 -15.33 8.60
N ALA A 129 0.78 -14.55 9.67
CA ALA A 129 0.51 -15.09 11.01
C ALA A 129 -0.86 -15.77 11.08
N ALA A 130 -1.89 -15.20 10.43
CA ALA A 130 -3.21 -15.82 10.36
C ALA A 130 -3.20 -17.17 9.60
N ILE A 131 -2.37 -17.29 8.56
CA ILE A 131 -2.16 -18.57 7.86
C ILE A 131 -1.47 -19.58 8.76
N GLY A 132 -0.44 -19.16 9.53
CA GLY A 132 0.25 -19.99 10.51
C GLY A 132 -0.71 -20.57 11.55
N ASP A 133 -1.53 -19.72 12.15
CA ASP A 133 -2.52 -20.12 13.17
C ASP A 133 -3.52 -21.17 12.62
N ILE A 134 -3.90 -21.07 11.34
CA ILE A 134 -4.83 -22.04 10.70
C ILE A 134 -4.12 -23.36 10.40
N SER A 135 -2.81 -23.33 10.11
CA SER A 135 -2.02 -24.52 9.75
C SER A 135 -1.64 -25.34 10.98
N ASP A 136 -1.38 -24.71 12.13
CA ASP A 136 -1.04 -25.41 13.38
C ASP A 136 -2.23 -26.16 13.98
N ASP A 137 -3.45 -25.70 13.75
CA ASP A 137 -4.69 -26.38 14.19
C ASP A 137 -5.00 -27.67 13.37
N SER A 138 -4.18 -28.02 12.38
CA SER A 138 -4.41 -29.15 11.48
C SER A 138 -3.53 -30.39 11.77
N ASN A 139 -2.64 -30.34 12.76
CA ASN A 139 -1.86 -31.47 13.32
C ASN A 139 -2.42 -31.86 14.71
#